data_614a67a0c618d4d695e8e567ea682dad
#
_entry.id   614a67a0c618d4d695e8e567ea682dad
#
_cell.length_a   1.000
_cell.length_b   1.000
_cell.length_c   1.000
_cell.angle_alpha   90.00
_cell.angle_beta   90.00
_cell.angle_gamma   90.00
#
_symmetry.space_group_name_H-M   'P 1'
#
loop_
_entity.id
_entity.type
_entity.pdbx_description
1 polymer ?
#
loop_
_entity_poly.entity_id
_entity_poly.type
_entity_poly.pdbx_seq_one_letter_code
_entity_poly.pdbx_strand_id
1 'polypeptide(L)'
;MQMKRRGFLAGGFAGLATPMLAQANVWAVVADAGRSLDQFHAVVIHQSGQTVLRERFRGPGLERAVPIKSVSKTVVAALTGAALDRGELPSINATLGDVAPGLIPRGADPRVAGITIENLVTMQAGLERTSGQNYGGWVSSSNWVANALSRPFVAEPGARMLYSTGSIHILGAVLAEVSGQSLLSLARQRLGQQLGFDIPAWTRDPQGRYLGGNEMALTLDAMVRFGEMYRLNGQFGGAQVLSSDWVARSLQRRTQSLFSGLDYGYGWFLGSGAGVGYALARGYGGQIICVAPEVEMTLAITSDPMRPARSGGYFGDLQRLIEQQILPLARAQMS
;
A
#
# COMPACT_ATOMS: atom_id res chain seq x y z
N MET A 1 72.10 -2.95 33.14
CA MET A 1 70.78 -2.33 33.19
C MET A 1 69.87 -3.08 32.17
N GLN A 2 69.06 -4.03 32.69
CA GLN A 2 68.25 -4.95 31.84
C GLN A 2 66.89 -4.33 31.59
N MET A 3 66.53 -4.18 30.31
CA MET A 3 65.17 -3.82 29.89
C MET A 3 64.31 -5.06 29.66
N LYS A 4 63.24 -5.22 30.44
CA LYS A 4 62.23 -6.25 30.32
C LYS A 4 61.29 -5.97 29.11
N ARG A 5 61.19 -6.93 28.16
CA ARG A 5 60.21 -6.95 27.09
C ARG A 5 58.83 -7.34 27.67
N ARG A 6 57.83 -6.49 27.51
CA ARG A 6 56.43 -6.80 27.78
C ARG A 6 55.81 -7.39 26.51
N GLY A 7 55.32 -8.63 26.63
CA GLY A 7 54.56 -9.30 25.57
C GLY A 7 53.14 -8.70 25.45
N PHE A 8 52.73 -8.44 24.18
CA PHE A 8 51.36 -8.10 23.83
C PHE A 8 50.59 -9.39 23.56
N LEU A 9 49.57 -9.64 24.39
CA LEU A 9 48.57 -10.69 24.11
C LEU A 9 47.58 -10.18 23.10
N ALA A 10 47.57 -10.78 21.90
CA ALA A 10 46.54 -10.60 20.90
C ALA A 10 45.30 -11.41 21.31
N GLY A 11 44.29 -10.73 21.81
CA GLY A 11 42.95 -11.30 22.04
C GLY A 11 42.20 -11.39 20.71
N GLY A 12 41.96 -12.60 20.25
CA GLY A 12 41.17 -12.86 19.04
C GLY A 12 39.70 -12.55 19.25
N PHE A 13 39.14 -11.66 18.46
CA PHE A 13 37.71 -11.51 18.24
C PHE A 13 37.25 -12.60 17.27
N ALA A 14 36.84 -13.74 17.78
CA ALA A 14 36.09 -14.74 17.02
C ALA A 14 34.66 -14.78 17.59
N GLY A 15 33.72 -14.39 16.80
CA GLY A 15 32.33 -14.68 17.11
C GLY A 15 31.34 -13.57 16.89
N LEU A 16 30.90 -13.34 15.63
CA LEU A 16 29.61 -12.70 15.31
C LEU A 16 29.14 -12.97 13.86
N ALA A 17 29.66 -14.01 13.18
CA ALA A 17 29.25 -14.34 11.81
C ALA A 17 28.11 -15.39 11.69
N THR A 18 27.73 -16.02 12.80
CA THR A 18 26.80 -17.17 12.79
C THR A 18 25.31 -16.82 12.60
N PRO A 19 24.74 -15.68 13.06
CA PRO A 19 23.31 -15.42 12.88
C PRO A 19 22.89 -15.16 11.43
N MET A 20 23.75 -14.53 10.64
CA MET A 20 23.37 -14.10 9.28
C MET A 20 23.27 -15.26 8.27
N LEU A 21 24.09 -16.30 8.40
CA LEU A 21 24.02 -17.50 7.55
C LEU A 21 22.82 -18.40 7.90
N ALA A 22 22.45 -18.48 9.18
CA ALA A 22 21.28 -19.23 9.61
C ALA A 22 19.96 -18.58 9.15
N GLN A 23 19.87 -17.24 9.20
CA GLN A 23 18.71 -16.50 8.72
C GLN A 23 18.50 -16.64 7.19
N ALA A 24 19.57 -16.61 6.40
CA ALA A 24 19.47 -16.79 4.96
C ALA A 24 18.85 -18.15 4.56
N ASN A 25 19.06 -19.19 5.35
CA ASN A 25 18.52 -20.53 5.10
C ASN A 25 17.02 -20.65 5.48
N VAL A 26 16.56 -19.92 6.49
CA VAL A 26 15.15 -19.95 6.90
C VAL A 26 14.21 -19.42 5.81
N TRP A 27 14.63 -18.39 5.08
CA TRP A 27 13.84 -17.77 4.01
C TRP A 27 13.98 -18.47 2.64
N ALA A 28 14.74 -19.57 2.54
CA ALA A 28 14.94 -20.32 1.30
C ALA A 28 13.61 -20.79 0.69
N VAL A 29 12.64 -21.19 1.51
CA VAL A 29 11.30 -21.61 1.04
C VAL A 29 10.57 -20.50 0.29
N VAL A 30 10.74 -19.24 0.70
CA VAL A 30 10.14 -18.08 0.01
C VAL A 30 10.84 -17.84 -1.33
N ALA A 31 12.16 -18.00 -1.36
CA ALA A 31 12.93 -17.92 -2.59
C ALA A 31 12.55 -19.04 -3.58
N ASP A 32 12.32 -20.27 -3.10
CA ASP A 32 11.87 -21.40 -3.92
C ASP A 32 10.47 -21.15 -4.48
N ALA A 33 9.53 -20.65 -3.67
CA ALA A 33 8.22 -20.24 -4.14
C ALA A 33 8.32 -19.15 -5.23
N GLY A 34 9.18 -18.14 -5.04
CA GLY A 34 9.44 -17.10 -6.04
C GLY A 34 9.98 -17.64 -7.37
N ARG A 35 10.84 -18.66 -7.31
CA ARG A 35 11.34 -19.36 -8.51
C ARG A 35 10.26 -20.14 -9.24
N SER A 36 9.35 -20.77 -8.50
CA SER A 36 8.30 -21.64 -9.06
C SER A 36 7.08 -20.89 -9.62
N LEU A 37 6.82 -19.66 -9.13
CA LEU A 37 5.67 -18.85 -9.54
C LEU A 37 6.03 -17.95 -10.73
N ASP A 38 5.56 -18.27 -11.93
CA ASP A 38 5.92 -17.61 -13.19
C ASP A 38 5.74 -16.09 -13.22
N GLN A 39 4.74 -15.56 -12.52
CA GLN A 39 4.49 -14.12 -12.46
C GLN A 39 5.33 -13.40 -11.42
N PHE A 40 5.97 -14.11 -10.51
CA PHE A 40 6.71 -13.54 -9.37
C PHE A 40 8.03 -12.92 -9.86
N HIS A 41 8.20 -11.61 -9.69
CA HIS A 41 9.40 -10.91 -10.14
C HIS A 41 10.44 -10.79 -9.02
N ALA A 42 10.07 -10.22 -7.90
CA ALA A 42 11.01 -9.96 -6.82
C ALA A 42 10.30 -9.83 -5.46
N VAL A 43 11.08 -10.05 -4.40
CA VAL A 43 10.63 -9.94 -3.01
C VAL A 43 11.70 -9.26 -2.15
N VAL A 44 11.22 -8.44 -1.21
CA VAL A 44 12.01 -7.98 -0.06
C VAL A 44 11.21 -8.26 1.21
N ILE A 45 11.86 -8.87 2.20
CA ILE A 45 11.34 -9.03 3.56
C ILE A 45 12.23 -8.24 4.50
N HIS A 46 11.63 -7.34 5.24
CA HIS A 46 12.25 -6.58 6.31
C HIS A 46 11.64 -7.01 7.63
N GLN A 47 12.46 -7.46 8.57
CA GLN A 47 12.01 -7.93 9.87
C GLN A 47 12.97 -7.44 10.98
N SER A 48 12.42 -6.99 12.10
CA SER A 48 13.18 -6.53 13.28
C SER A 48 14.29 -5.53 12.91
N GLY A 49 13.98 -4.59 12.01
CA GLY A 49 14.92 -3.54 11.59
C GLY A 49 15.96 -3.99 10.56
N GLN A 50 15.89 -5.21 10.03
CA GLN A 50 16.86 -5.75 9.07
C GLN A 50 16.19 -6.32 7.82
N THR A 51 16.85 -6.20 6.66
CA THR A 51 16.44 -6.91 5.44
C THR A 51 16.93 -8.35 5.51
N VAL A 52 16.00 -9.29 5.72
CA VAL A 52 16.28 -10.72 5.90
C VAL A 52 16.17 -11.52 4.60
N LEU A 53 15.47 -10.98 3.58
CA LEU A 53 15.44 -11.52 2.22
C LEU A 53 15.33 -10.37 1.21
N ARG A 54 16.15 -10.41 0.15
CA ARG A 54 16.11 -9.47 -0.97
C ARG A 54 16.52 -10.20 -2.23
N GLU A 55 15.56 -10.63 -3.02
CA GLU A 55 15.82 -11.49 -4.18
C GLU A 55 14.97 -11.09 -5.39
N ARG A 56 15.58 -11.18 -6.57
CA ARG A 56 14.93 -11.01 -7.87
C ARG A 56 15.00 -12.31 -8.65
N PHE A 57 13.86 -12.77 -9.13
CA PHE A 57 13.72 -13.98 -9.93
C PHE A 57 13.53 -13.63 -11.41
N ARG A 58 12.72 -12.60 -11.69
CA ARG A 58 12.35 -12.17 -13.05
C ARG A 58 12.14 -10.66 -13.09
N GLY A 59 11.76 -10.16 -14.26
CA GLY A 59 11.38 -8.76 -14.44
C GLY A 59 12.52 -7.76 -14.32
N PRO A 60 12.22 -6.49 -14.08
CA PRO A 60 13.24 -5.43 -14.01
C PRO A 60 14.10 -5.54 -12.74
N GLY A 61 15.23 -4.81 -12.74
CA GLY A 61 16.13 -4.72 -11.58
C GLY A 61 15.43 -4.14 -10.35
N LEU A 62 15.91 -4.51 -9.16
CA LEU A 62 15.30 -4.14 -7.87
C LEU A 62 15.24 -2.63 -7.64
N GLU A 63 16.20 -1.89 -8.20
CA GLU A 63 16.28 -0.42 -8.08
C GLU A 63 15.35 0.31 -9.07
N ARG A 64 14.69 -0.40 -9.97
CA ARG A 64 13.79 0.21 -10.94
C ARG A 64 12.39 0.36 -10.38
N ALA A 65 11.83 1.56 -10.47
CA ALA A 65 10.42 1.79 -10.18
C ALA A 65 9.53 1.01 -11.18
N VAL A 66 8.58 0.25 -10.66
CA VAL A 66 7.63 -0.56 -11.42
C VAL A 66 6.20 -0.16 -11.10
N PRO A 67 5.23 -0.34 -12.03
CA PRO A 67 3.83 -0.04 -11.76
C PRO A 67 3.30 -0.87 -10.58
N ILE A 68 2.90 -0.20 -9.50
CA ILE A 68 2.34 -0.84 -8.30
C ILE A 68 0.83 -1.07 -8.40
N LYS A 69 0.23 -0.64 -9.51
CA LYS A 69 -1.20 -0.82 -9.78
C LYS A 69 -2.06 -0.32 -8.61
N SER A 70 -3.01 -1.12 -8.15
CA SER A 70 -3.95 -0.69 -7.10
C SER A 70 -3.34 -0.54 -5.69
N VAL A 71 -2.07 -0.87 -5.47
CA VAL A 71 -1.34 -0.44 -4.27
C VAL A 71 -1.34 1.10 -4.17
N SER A 72 -1.45 1.82 -5.30
CA SER A 72 -1.68 3.27 -5.35
C SER A 72 -2.85 3.74 -4.47
N LYS A 73 -3.88 2.92 -4.27
CA LYS A 73 -5.03 3.26 -3.41
C LYS A 73 -4.62 3.44 -1.95
N THR A 74 -3.71 2.61 -1.49
CA THR A 74 -3.16 2.70 -0.13
C THR A 74 -2.30 3.96 0.03
N VAL A 75 -1.56 4.35 -1.02
CA VAL A 75 -0.80 5.61 -1.03
C VAL A 75 -1.74 6.82 -0.94
N VAL A 76 -2.85 6.82 -1.70
CA VAL A 76 -3.85 7.91 -1.62
C VAL A 76 -4.54 7.94 -0.26
N ALA A 77 -4.82 6.78 0.34
CA ALA A 77 -5.33 6.71 1.72
C ALA A 77 -4.34 7.33 2.73
N ALA A 78 -3.04 7.07 2.60
CA ALA A 78 -2.01 7.72 3.43
C ALA A 78 -2.01 9.25 3.24
N LEU A 79 -2.14 9.73 2.01
CA LEU A 79 -2.26 11.18 1.73
C LEU A 79 -3.53 11.80 2.31
N THR A 80 -4.62 11.02 2.44
CA THR A 80 -5.85 11.47 3.12
C THR A 80 -5.58 11.68 4.61
N GLY A 81 -4.87 10.77 5.26
CA GLY A 81 -4.42 10.95 6.64
C GLY A 81 -3.57 12.20 6.82
N ALA A 82 -2.58 12.37 5.93
CA ALA A 82 -1.73 13.56 5.96
C ALA A 82 -2.50 14.88 5.73
N ALA A 83 -3.60 14.87 4.98
CA ALA A 83 -4.47 16.03 4.79
C ALA A 83 -5.31 16.33 6.05
N LEU A 84 -5.79 15.30 6.76
CA LEU A 84 -6.45 15.44 8.06
C LEU A 84 -5.48 15.96 9.13
N ASP A 85 -4.28 15.40 9.21
CA ASP A 85 -3.24 15.84 10.17
C ASP A 85 -2.85 17.32 9.97
N ARG A 86 -3.03 17.86 8.77
CA ARG A 86 -2.75 19.25 8.42
C ARG A 86 -3.97 20.19 8.49
N GLY A 87 -5.15 19.64 8.80
CA GLY A 87 -6.40 20.40 8.83
C GLY A 87 -6.90 20.85 7.44
N GLU A 88 -6.38 20.29 6.37
CA GLU A 88 -6.84 20.55 4.98
C GLU A 88 -8.19 19.87 4.73
N LEU A 89 -8.41 18.72 5.34
CA LEU A 89 -9.71 18.08 5.49
C LEU A 89 -10.19 18.26 6.94
N PRO A 90 -11.39 18.79 7.15
CA PRO A 90 -11.90 19.05 8.51
C PRO A 90 -12.21 17.76 9.26
N SER A 91 -12.61 16.70 8.56
CA SER A 91 -12.97 15.40 9.13
C SER A 91 -12.99 14.32 8.05
N ILE A 92 -12.80 13.07 8.45
CA ILE A 92 -13.04 11.91 7.58
C ILE A 92 -14.54 11.77 7.20
N ASN A 93 -15.43 12.35 8.01
CA ASN A 93 -16.87 12.37 7.78
C ASN A 93 -17.33 13.60 6.98
N ALA A 94 -16.43 14.52 6.60
CA ALA A 94 -16.77 15.63 5.72
C ALA A 94 -17.28 15.08 4.37
N THR A 95 -18.32 15.74 3.82
CA THR A 95 -18.97 15.30 2.59
C THR A 95 -18.34 15.94 1.35
N LEU A 96 -18.57 15.39 0.18
CA LEU A 96 -18.15 16.00 -1.10
C LEU A 96 -18.76 17.39 -1.26
N GLY A 97 -20.02 17.58 -0.81
CA GLY A 97 -20.69 18.87 -0.82
C GLY A 97 -20.00 19.92 0.03
N ASP A 98 -19.37 19.51 1.15
CA ASP A 98 -18.65 20.42 2.07
C ASP A 98 -17.27 20.80 1.54
N VAL A 99 -16.50 19.83 1.03
CA VAL A 99 -15.06 20.03 0.78
C VAL A 99 -14.69 20.22 -0.68
N ALA A 100 -15.52 19.75 -1.63
CA ALA A 100 -15.21 19.81 -3.05
C ALA A 100 -16.48 19.88 -3.93
N PRO A 101 -17.42 20.82 -3.68
CA PRO A 101 -18.68 20.92 -4.42
C PRO A 101 -18.44 21.14 -5.93
N GLY A 102 -17.33 21.76 -6.32
CA GLY A 102 -16.95 21.99 -7.71
C GLY A 102 -16.65 20.70 -8.52
N LEU A 103 -16.43 19.57 -7.86
CA LEU A 103 -16.22 18.27 -8.50
C LEU A 103 -17.56 17.61 -8.86
N ILE A 104 -18.68 18.01 -8.25
CA ILE A 104 -19.98 17.38 -8.46
C ILE A 104 -20.57 17.86 -9.78
N PRO A 105 -20.87 16.94 -10.72
CA PRO A 105 -21.42 17.33 -12.03
C PRO A 105 -22.82 17.93 -11.89
N ARG A 106 -23.16 18.88 -12.75
CA ARG A 106 -24.54 19.35 -12.87
C ARG A 106 -25.46 18.19 -13.22
N GLY A 107 -26.56 18.04 -12.47
CA GLY A 107 -27.54 16.97 -12.68
C GLY A 107 -27.12 15.60 -12.10
N ALA A 108 -26.04 15.52 -11.32
CA ALA A 108 -25.76 14.34 -10.53
C ALA A 108 -26.90 14.06 -9.53
N ASP A 109 -27.04 12.80 -9.11
CA ASP A 109 -27.98 12.42 -8.05
C ASP A 109 -27.65 13.25 -6.78
N PRO A 110 -28.66 13.88 -6.13
CA PRO A 110 -28.42 14.72 -4.94
C PRO A 110 -27.65 14.02 -3.80
N ARG A 111 -27.73 12.69 -3.69
CA ARG A 111 -26.96 11.89 -2.72
C ARG A 111 -25.46 11.98 -2.90
N VAL A 112 -24.97 12.34 -4.10
CA VAL A 112 -23.55 12.51 -4.39
C VAL A 112 -22.91 13.56 -3.46
N ALA A 113 -23.61 14.65 -3.17
CA ALA A 113 -23.12 15.67 -2.26
C ALA A 113 -22.92 15.14 -0.82
N GLY A 114 -23.69 14.11 -0.41
CA GLY A 114 -23.59 13.47 0.90
C GLY A 114 -22.54 12.34 1.00
N ILE A 115 -21.86 11.98 -0.07
CA ILE A 115 -20.77 10.99 -0.02
C ILE A 115 -19.62 11.54 0.83
N THR A 116 -19.23 10.82 1.89
CA THR A 116 -18.16 11.26 2.79
C THR A 116 -16.77 10.85 2.28
N ILE A 117 -15.72 11.48 2.81
CA ILE A 117 -14.33 11.07 2.57
C ILE A 117 -14.12 9.63 3.05
N GLU A 118 -14.76 9.22 4.17
CA GLU A 118 -14.72 7.82 4.63
C GLU A 118 -15.34 6.87 3.60
N ASN A 119 -16.48 7.22 3.02
CA ASN A 119 -17.11 6.40 1.99
C ASN A 119 -16.20 6.21 0.75
N LEU A 120 -15.43 7.23 0.39
CA LEU A 120 -14.49 7.14 -0.73
C LEU A 120 -13.30 6.24 -0.39
N VAL A 121 -12.63 6.46 0.75
CA VAL A 121 -11.41 5.72 1.13
C VAL A 121 -11.68 4.25 1.43
N THR A 122 -12.90 3.93 1.90
CA THR A 122 -13.37 2.55 2.14
C THR A 122 -14.05 1.92 0.93
N MET A 123 -14.17 2.68 -0.18
CA MET A 123 -14.90 2.26 -1.40
C MET A 123 -16.36 1.89 -1.14
N GLN A 124 -17.00 2.61 -0.23
CA GLN A 124 -18.43 2.47 0.13
C GLN A 124 -19.27 3.67 -0.36
N ALA A 125 -18.86 4.32 -1.45
CA ALA A 125 -19.59 5.47 -2.02
C ALA A 125 -21.01 5.14 -2.52
N GLY A 126 -21.36 3.87 -2.64
CA GLY A 126 -22.68 3.42 -3.11
C GLY A 126 -22.87 3.45 -4.63
N LEU A 127 -22.02 4.17 -5.36
CA LEU A 127 -22.07 4.29 -6.82
C LEU A 127 -21.61 2.99 -7.50
N GLU A 128 -22.17 2.71 -8.68
CA GLU A 128 -21.70 1.63 -9.53
C GLU A 128 -20.19 1.74 -9.73
N ARG A 129 -19.47 0.64 -9.52
CA ARG A 129 -18.00 0.61 -9.60
C ARG A 129 -17.49 0.93 -11.00
N THR A 130 -16.32 1.60 -11.07
CA THR A 130 -15.59 1.84 -12.32
C THR A 130 -14.55 0.76 -12.61
N SER A 131 -14.29 -0.16 -11.69
CA SER A 131 -13.29 -1.24 -11.82
C SER A 131 -13.86 -2.47 -12.55
N GLY A 132 -12.98 -3.39 -12.95
CA GLY A 132 -13.36 -4.60 -13.67
C GLY A 132 -13.81 -4.28 -15.10
N GLN A 133 -14.92 -4.83 -15.54
CA GLN A 133 -15.44 -4.63 -16.90
C GLN A 133 -15.75 -3.16 -17.26
N ASN A 134 -16.00 -2.33 -16.25
CA ASN A 134 -16.32 -0.91 -16.46
C ASN A 134 -15.06 -0.03 -16.59
N TYR A 135 -13.86 -0.56 -16.32
CA TYR A 135 -12.64 0.24 -16.25
C TYR A 135 -12.29 0.91 -17.59
N GLY A 136 -12.33 0.15 -18.68
CA GLY A 136 -12.03 0.66 -20.01
C GLY A 136 -12.94 1.81 -20.42
N GLY A 137 -14.26 1.65 -20.26
CA GLY A 137 -15.24 2.69 -20.57
C GLY A 137 -15.07 3.94 -19.70
N TRP A 138 -14.71 3.76 -18.43
CA TRP A 138 -14.46 4.87 -17.53
C TRP A 138 -13.22 5.69 -17.93
N VAL A 139 -12.06 5.05 -18.17
CA VAL A 139 -10.82 5.76 -18.57
C VAL A 139 -10.86 6.31 -19.98
N SER A 140 -11.80 5.86 -20.82
CA SER A 140 -12.06 6.43 -22.15
C SER A 140 -13.00 7.63 -22.13
N SER A 141 -13.59 7.96 -20.97
CA SER A 141 -14.49 9.11 -20.86
C SER A 141 -13.71 10.43 -20.85
N SER A 142 -14.37 11.52 -21.26
CA SER A 142 -13.76 12.84 -21.31
C SER A 142 -13.52 13.50 -19.95
N ASN A 143 -14.15 12.99 -18.87
CA ASN A 143 -13.97 13.48 -17.49
C ASN A 143 -14.20 12.31 -16.53
N TRP A 144 -13.11 11.81 -15.95
CA TRP A 144 -13.16 10.61 -15.10
C TRP A 144 -13.87 10.83 -13.77
N VAL A 145 -13.71 12.00 -13.17
CA VAL A 145 -14.41 12.37 -11.93
C VAL A 145 -15.90 12.48 -12.19
N ALA A 146 -16.30 13.28 -13.19
CA ALA A 146 -17.70 13.46 -13.53
C ALA A 146 -18.36 12.14 -13.93
N ASN A 147 -17.69 11.30 -14.75
CA ASN A 147 -18.22 9.99 -15.13
C ASN A 147 -18.46 9.09 -13.91
N ALA A 148 -17.51 9.06 -12.94
CA ALA A 148 -17.65 8.24 -11.75
C ALA A 148 -18.78 8.74 -10.83
N LEU A 149 -18.92 10.07 -10.67
CA LEU A 149 -19.96 10.69 -9.83
C LEU A 149 -21.37 10.68 -10.48
N SER A 150 -21.45 10.49 -11.81
CA SER A 150 -22.73 10.38 -12.51
C SER A 150 -23.25 8.94 -12.64
N ARG A 151 -22.54 7.96 -12.06
CA ARG A 151 -22.99 6.56 -12.09
C ARG A 151 -24.19 6.35 -11.17
N PRO A 152 -25.05 5.37 -11.48
CA PRO A 152 -26.20 5.07 -10.64
C PRO A 152 -25.74 4.56 -9.26
N PHE A 153 -26.49 4.88 -8.21
CA PHE A 153 -26.34 4.24 -6.92
C PHE A 153 -26.88 2.81 -7.00
N VAL A 154 -26.05 1.86 -6.56
CA VAL A 154 -26.36 0.43 -6.49
C VAL A 154 -26.31 -0.08 -5.03
N ALA A 155 -26.04 0.81 -4.10
CA ALA A 155 -26.16 0.67 -2.66
C ALA A 155 -26.26 2.06 -2.01
N GLU A 156 -26.68 2.13 -0.75
CA GLU A 156 -26.57 3.36 0.01
C GLU A 156 -25.09 3.65 0.36
N PRO A 157 -24.65 4.93 0.39
CA PRO A 157 -23.33 5.28 0.89
C PRO A 157 -23.08 4.71 2.30
N GLY A 158 -21.92 4.09 2.50
CA GLY A 158 -21.55 3.42 3.74
C GLY A 158 -22.04 1.97 3.91
N ALA A 159 -22.96 1.48 3.06
CA ALA A 159 -23.57 0.17 3.28
C ALA A 159 -22.61 -1.00 3.00
N ARG A 160 -21.95 -1.04 1.84
CA ARG A 160 -21.07 -2.15 1.45
C ARG A 160 -19.93 -1.70 0.53
N MET A 161 -18.84 -2.44 0.55
CA MET A 161 -17.74 -2.20 -0.37
C MET A 161 -18.13 -2.49 -1.83
N LEU A 162 -17.90 -1.50 -2.68
CA LEU A 162 -17.99 -1.59 -4.13
C LEU A 162 -16.62 -1.19 -4.68
N TYR A 163 -15.71 -2.17 -4.81
CA TYR A 163 -14.33 -1.90 -5.21
C TYR A 163 -14.24 -1.08 -6.49
N SER A 164 -13.84 0.18 -6.38
CA SER A 164 -13.89 1.16 -7.46
C SER A 164 -12.64 2.04 -7.50
N THR A 165 -11.92 1.99 -8.62
CA THR A 165 -10.79 2.91 -8.86
C THR A 165 -11.25 4.35 -8.93
N GLY A 166 -12.46 4.61 -9.46
CA GLY A 166 -13.07 5.94 -9.51
C GLY A 166 -13.29 6.55 -8.12
N SER A 167 -13.68 5.77 -7.11
CA SER A 167 -13.84 6.30 -5.74
C SER A 167 -12.52 6.89 -5.23
N ILE A 168 -11.41 6.19 -5.43
CA ILE A 168 -10.09 6.69 -5.01
C ILE A 168 -9.56 7.79 -5.94
N HIS A 169 -9.97 7.81 -7.21
CA HIS A 169 -9.64 8.93 -8.10
C HIS A 169 -10.39 10.21 -7.69
N ILE A 170 -11.67 10.11 -7.33
CA ILE A 170 -12.43 11.22 -6.73
C ILE A 170 -11.72 11.71 -5.46
N LEU A 171 -11.33 10.80 -4.57
CA LEU A 171 -10.58 11.14 -3.37
C LEU A 171 -9.28 11.89 -3.69
N GLY A 172 -8.51 11.41 -4.68
CA GLY A 172 -7.31 12.09 -5.17
C GLY A 172 -7.60 13.50 -5.74
N ALA A 173 -8.72 13.68 -6.42
CA ALA A 173 -9.17 14.99 -6.90
C ALA A 173 -9.57 15.92 -5.74
N VAL A 174 -10.26 15.41 -4.71
CA VAL A 174 -10.56 16.15 -3.48
C VAL A 174 -9.28 16.62 -2.80
N LEU A 175 -8.29 15.72 -2.62
CA LEU A 175 -7.01 16.07 -2.00
C LEU A 175 -6.30 17.19 -2.78
N ALA A 176 -6.35 17.15 -4.11
CA ALA A 176 -5.77 18.21 -4.93
C ALA A 176 -6.52 19.54 -4.78
N GLU A 177 -7.85 19.51 -4.67
CA GLU A 177 -8.71 20.69 -4.48
C GLU A 177 -8.43 21.36 -3.12
N VAL A 178 -8.51 20.62 -2.02
CA VAL A 178 -8.37 21.17 -0.66
C VAL A 178 -6.94 21.62 -0.34
N SER A 179 -5.92 21.03 -0.98
CA SER A 179 -4.53 21.42 -0.76
C SER A 179 -4.01 22.47 -1.75
N GLY A 180 -4.70 22.70 -2.86
CA GLY A 180 -4.21 23.53 -3.97
C GLY A 180 -3.00 22.94 -4.70
N GLN A 181 -2.69 21.64 -4.52
CA GLN A 181 -1.51 20.97 -5.07
C GLN A 181 -1.89 19.72 -5.88
N SER A 182 -1.07 19.37 -6.88
CA SER A 182 -1.28 18.11 -7.58
C SER A 182 -1.02 16.90 -6.68
N LEU A 183 -1.74 15.79 -6.94
CA LEU A 183 -1.55 14.53 -6.18
C LEU A 183 -0.09 14.04 -6.23
N LEU A 184 0.64 14.28 -7.33
CA LEU A 184 2.08 13.98 -7.43
C LEU A 184 2.90 14.85 -6.46
N SER A 185 2.61 16.15 -6.39
CA SER A 185 3.29 17.07 -5.46
C SER A 185 3.07 16.59 -4.02
N LEU A 186 1.84 16.29 -3.65
CA LEU A 186 1.48 15.77 -2.33
C LEU A 186 2.24 14.47 -2.01
N ALA A 187 2.22 13.51 -2.95
CA ALA A 187 2.89 12.23 -2.77
C ALA A 187 4.40 12.40 -2.57
N ARG A 188 5.05 13.25 -3.36
CA ARG A 188 6.48 13.54 -3.24
C ARG A 188 6.84 14.23 -1.92
N GLN A 189 6.11 15.27 -1.54
CA GLN A 189 6.41 16.07 -0.35
C GLN A 189 6.09 15.35 0.95
N ARG A 190 4.94 14.67 1.01
CA ARG A 190 4.42 14.10 2.26
C ARG A 190 4.88 12.67 2.51
N LEU A 191 5.23 11.94 1.45
CA LEU A 191 5.68 10.55 1.55
C LEU A 191 7.08 10.37 0.97
N GLY A 192 7.31 10.68 -0.31
CA GLY A 192 8.59 10.44 -0.97
C GLY A 192 9.78 11.05 -0.23
N GLN A 193 9.73 12.35 0.05
CA GLN A 193 10.80 13.08 0.77
C GLN A 193 10.97 12.57 2.21
N GLN A 194 9.87 12.31 2.91
CA GLN A 194 9.90 11.86 4.30
C GLN A 194 10.46 10.43 4.43
N LEU A 195 10.17 9.58 3.45
CA LEU A 195 10.57 8.17 3.44
C LEU A 195 11.86 7.93 2.62
N GLY A 196 12.41 8.98 2.01
CA GLY A 196 13.67 8.92 1.27
C GLY A 196 13.60 8.13 -0.04
N PHE A 197 12.51 8.30 -0.82
CA PHE A 197 12.39 7.71 -2.16
C PHE A 197 11.70 8.66 -3.15
N ASP A 198 11.99 8.46 -4.44
CA ASP A 198 11.38 9.21 -5.52
C ASP A 198 10.06 8.57 -5.98
N ILE A 199 9.11 9.43 -6.36
CA ILE A 199 7.85 9.04 -6.99
C ILE A 199 7.82 9.64 -8.40
N PRO A 200 7.93 8.80 -9.47
CA PRO A 200 7.81 9.27 -10.84
C PRO A 200 6.40 9.80 -11.13
N ALA A 201 6.28 10.67 -12.11
CA ALA A 201 4.97 11.06 -12.63
C ALA A 201 4.28 9.85 -13.29
N TRP A 202 2.94 9.79 -13.15
CA TRP A 202 2.13 8.71 -13.72
C TRP A 202 0.95 9.27 -14.52
N THR A 203 0.04 8.40 -14.93
CA THR A 203 -1.12 8.72 -15.76
C THR A 203 -1.99 9.83 -15.16
N ARG A 204 -2.46 10.75 -16.03
CA ARG A 204 -3.41 11.82 -15.70
C ARG A 204 -4.75 11.58 -16.39
N ASP A 205 -5.81 12.10 -15.79
CA ASP A 205 -7.11 12.21 -16.43
C ASP A 205 -7.10 13.33 -17.49
N PRO A 206 -8.16 13.44 -18.33
CA PRO A 206 -8.27 14.51 -19.32
C PRO A 206 -8.29 15.94 -18.74
N GLN A 207 -8.55 16.10 -17.44
CA GLN A 207 -8.49 17.39 -16.73
C GLN A 207 -7.09 17.66 -16.15
N GLY A 208 -6.11 16.78 -16.38
CA GLY A 208 -4.74 16.91 -15.90
C GLY A 208 -4.50 16.42 -14.46
N ARG A 209 -5.51 15.85 -13.78
CA ARG A 209 -5.38 15.28 -12.44
C ARG A 209 -4.69 13.92 -12.51
N TYR A 210 -3.75 13.67 -11.61
CA TYR A 210 -3.12 12.34 -11.52
C TYR A 210 -4.12 11.28 -11.07
N LEU A 211 -4.08 10.10 -11.70
CA LEU A 211 -4.97 8.97 -11.40
C LEU A 211 -4.79 8.52 -9.95
N GLY A 212 -5.81 8.67 -9.12
CA GLY A 212 -5.72 8.41 -7.67
C GLY A 212 -5.52 6.94 -7.30
N GLY A 213 -6.13 6.00 -8.02
CA GLY A 213 -6.22 4.62 -7.54
C GLY A 213 -5.45 3.59 -8.37
N ASN A 214 -4.54 4.02 -9.26
CA ASN A 214 -3.80 3.11 -10.14
C ASN A 214 -2.56 3.81 -10.76
N GLU A 215 -1.67 3.01 -11.39
CA GLU A 215 -0.55 3.43 -12.24
C GLU A 215 0.58 4.23 -11.56
N MET A 216 0.60 4.41 -10.25
CA MET A 216 1.82 4.86 -9.57
C MET A 216 2.94 3.82 -9.76
N ALA A 217 4.18 4.28 -9.73
CA ALA A 217 5.34 3.40 -9.80
C ALA A 217 6.26 3.64 -8.60
N LEU A 218 6.73 2.55 -7.99
CA LEU A 218 7.67 2.57 -6.87
C LEU A 218 8.75 1.50 -7.07
N THR A 219 9.92 1.71 -6.48
CA THR A 219 10.91 0.66 -6.31
C THR A 219 10.46 -0.30 -5.20
N LEU A 220 11.02 -1.51 -5.18
CA LEU A 220 10.71 -2.47 -4.14
C LEU A 220 11.09 -1.94 -2.74
N ASP A 221 12.21 -1.24 -2.63
CA ASP A 221 12.64 -0.61 -1.38
C ASP A 221 11.71 0.53 -0.94
N ALA A 222 11.18 1.31 -1.88
CA ALA A 222 10.17 2.33 -1.59
C ALA A 222 8.88 1.71 -1.03
N MET A 223 8.47 0.56 -1.57
CA MET A 223 7.32 -0.20 -1.06
C MET A 223 7.57 -0.68 0.38
N VAL A 224 8.77 -1.18 0.67
CA VAL A 224 9.15 -1.58 2.05
C VAL A 224 9.13 -0.38 2.99
N ARG A 225 9.78 0.75 2.64
CA ARG A 225 9.81 1.95 3.48
C ARG A 225 8.41 2.49 3.76
N PHE A 226 7.53 2.45 2.76
CA PHE A 226 6.12 2.83 2.94
C PHE A 226 5.41 1.89 3.93
N GLY A 227 5.62 0.59 3.83
CA GLY A 227 5.06 -0.39 4.77
C GLY A 227 5.66 -0.25 6.18
N GLU A 228 6.97 -0.03 6.29
CA GLU A 228 7.65 0.21 7.58
C GLU A 228 7.09 1.43 8.32
N MET A 229 6.78 2.51 7.60
CA MET A 229 6.09 3.66 8.20
C MET A 229 4.78 3.23 8.89
N TYR A 230 3.97 2.39 8.24
CA TYR A 230 2.75 1.87 8.87
C TYR A 230 3.05 0.93 10.04
N ARG A 231 4.04 0.04 9.90
CA ARG A 231 4.48 -0.86 10.97
C ARG A 231 4.94 -0.10 12.23
N LEU A 232 5.57 1.04 12.02
CA LEU A 232 6.10 1.92 13.08
C LEU A 232 5.11 3.02 13.51
N ASN A 233 3.80 2.77 13.39
CA ASN A 233 2.75 3.70 13.81
C ASN A 233 2.89 5.12 13.20
N GLY A 234 3.27 5.19 11.92
CA GLY A 234 3.41 6.42 11.17
C GLY A 234 4.79 7.09 11.30
N GLN A 235 5.73 6.49 12.02
CA GLN A 235 7.09 6.99 12.17
C GLN A 235 8.03 6.40 11.12
N PHE A 236 9.00 7.20 10.68
CA PHE A 236 10.09 6.75 9.84
C PHE A 236 11.30 7.70 10.00
N GLY A 237 12.50 7.13 10.15
CA GLY A 237 13.74 7.91 10.30
C GLY A 237 13.73 8.91 11.46
N GLY A 238 12.98 8.63 12.53
CA GLY A 238 12.84 9.51 13.70
C GLY A 238 11.78 10.62 13.54
N ALA A 239 11.10 10.71 12.39
CA ALA A 239 10.03 11.68 12.14
C ALA A 239 8.65 11.01 12.14
N GLN A 240 7.62 11.75 12.61
CA GLN A 240 6.21 11.35 12.46
C GLN A 240 5.74 11.78 11.07
N VAL A 241 5.56 10.85 10.15
CA VAL A 241 5.13 11.08 8.76
C VAL A 241 3.61 11.12 8.65
N LEU A 242 2.92 10.21 9.37
CA LEU A 242 1.47 10.16 9.55
C LEU A 242 1.16 10.05 11.04
N SER A 243 0.04 10.61 11.49
CA SER A 243 -0.37 10.43 12.89
C SER A 243 -0.56 8.95 13.24
N SER A 244 -0.24 8.57 14.47
CA SER A 244 -0.49 7.22 14.97
C SER A 244 -1.99 6.89 15.01
N ASP A 245 -2.85 7.90 15.22
CA ASP A 245 -4.31 7.76 15.13
C ASP A 245 -4.75 7.35 13.72
N TRP A 246 -4.23 8.03 12.68
CA TRP A 246 -4.55 7.64 11.30
C TRP A 246 -4.12 6.21 10.98
N VAL A 247 -2.89 5.84 11.37
CA VAL A 247 -2.39 4.47 11.15
C VAL A 247 -3.27 3.45 11.86
N ALA A 248 -3.57 3.66 13.16
CA ALA A 248 -4.42 2.77 13.93
C ALA A 248 -5.82 2.61 13.29
N ARG A 249 -6.44 3.74 12.88
CA ARG A 249 -7.76 3.73 12.21
C ARG A 249 -7.71 3.08 10.82
N SER A 250 -6.61 3.20 10.10
CA SER A 250 -6.42 2.58 8.78
C SER A 250 -6.40 1.06 8.85
N LEU A 251 -5.92 0.49 9.95
CA LEU A 251 -5.79 -0.93 10.18
C LEU A 251 -6.99 -1.54 10.96
N GLN A 252 -8.06 -0.78 11.14
CA GLN A 252 -9.32 -1.27 11.70
C GLN A 252 -10.29 -1.64 10.59
N ARG A 253 -11.05 -2.74 10.80
CA ARG A 253 -12.12 -3.14 9.90
C ARG A 253 -13.19 -2.06 9.77
N ARG A 254 -13.50 -1.66 8.53
CA ARG A 254 -14.60 -0.76 8.16
C ARG A 254 -15.64 -1.50 7.33
N THR A 255 -15.20 -2.38 6.47
CA THR A 255 -16.05 -3.17 5.59
C THR A 255 -15.36 -4.49 5.25
N GLN A 256 -15.94 -5.29 4.37
CA GLN A 256 -15.38 -6.55 3.90
C GLN A 256 -15.37 -6.60 2.38
N SER A 257 -14.28 -7.14 1.83
CA SER A 257 -14.13 -7.39 0.40
C SER A 257 -14.73 -8.73 0.01
N LEU A 258 -15.86 -8.70 -0.68
CA LEU A 258 -16.55 -9.92 -1.15
C LEU A 258 -15.73 -10.76 -2.14
N PHE A 259 -14.77 -10.15 -2.87
CA PHE A 259 -13.96 -10.87 -3.85
C PHE A 259 -12.71 -11.54 -3.28
N SER A 260 -12.27 -11.15 -2.08
CA SER A 260 -11.10 -11.73 -1.41
C SER A 260 -11.41 -12.38 -0.07
N GLY A 261 -12.58 -12.11 0.50
CA GLY A 261 -12.94 -12.52 1.85
C GLY A 261 -12.24 -11.75 2.97
N LEU A 262 -11.24 -10.91 2.64
CA LEU A 262 -10.51 -10.11 3.61
C LEU A 262 -11.35 -8.93 4.09
N ASP A 263 -11.15 -8.51 5.33
CA ASP A 263 -11.66 -7.25 5.82
C ASP A 263 -10.94 -6.07 5.13
N TYR A 264 -11.49 -4.87 5.25
CA TYR A 264 -10.92 -3.67 4.62
C TYR A 264 -11.04 -2.47 5.55
N GLY A 265 -9.91 -1.79 5.72
CA GLY A 265 -9.79 -0.54 6.46
C GLY A 265 -9.64 0.68 5.53
N TYR A 266 -8.82 1.66 5.88
CA TYR A 266 -8.54 2.79 5.01
C TYR A 266 -7.39 2.46 4.04
N GLY A 267 -7.76 1.91 2.88
CA GLY A 267 -6.81 1.55 1.83
C GLY A 267 -6.08 0.21 2.03
N TRP A 268 -6.33 -0.51 3.10
CA TRP A 268 -5.70 -1.78 3.45
C TRP A 268 -6.70 -2.93 3.50
N PHE A 269 -6.37 -4.05 2.89
CA PHE A 269 -7.01 -5.33 3.18
C PHE A 269 -6.44 -5.88 4.47
N LEU A 270 -7.29 -6.49 5.31
CA LEU A 270 -6.90 -6.98 6.63
C LEU A 270 -7.19 -8.47 6.71
N GLY A 271 -6.20 -9.24 7.14
CA GLY A 271 -6.29 -10.70 7.27
C GLY A 271 -5.48 -11.22 8.45
N SER A 272 -5.46 -12.53 8.61
CA SER A 272 -4.65 -13.22 9.61
C SER A 272 -4.18 -14.57 9.09
N GLY A 273 -2.96 -14.97 9.48
CA GLY A 273 -2.39 -16.28 9.18
C GLY A 273 -1.50 -16.74 10.33
N ALA A 274 -1.57 -18.01 10.71
CA ALA A 274 -0.81 -18.60 11.83
C ALA A 274 -0.94 -17.81 13.15
N GLY A 275 -2.11 -17.21 13.40
CA GLY A 275 -2.37 -16.40 14.60
C GLY A 275 -1.70 -15.02 14.58
N VAL A 276 -1.22 -14.54 13.43
CA VAL A 276 -0.62 -13.21 13.23
C VAL A 276 -1.55 -12.38 12.34
N GLY A 277 -1.93 -11.18 12.79
CA GLY A 277 -2.66 -10.21 12.00
C GLY A 277 -1.76 -9.53 10.95
N TYR A 278 -2.29 -9.25 9.77
CA TYR A 278 -1.56 -8.50 8.75
C TYR A 278 -2.46 -7.51 8.00
N ALA A 279 -1.84 -6.44 7.50
CA ALA A 279 -2.44 -5.51 6.55
C ALA A 279 -1.79 -5.66 5.18
N LEU A 280 -2.62 -5.69 4.12
CA LEU A 280 -2.20 -5.98 2.76
C LEU A 280 -2.66 -4.90 1.79
N ALA A 281 -1.71 -4.18 1.18
CA ALA A 281 -1.96 -3.42 -0.03
C ALA A 281 -1.76 -4.34 -1.23
N ARG A 282 -2.73 -4.37 -2.17
CA ARG A 282 -2.68 -5.29 -3.31
C ARG A 282 -2.95 -4.59 -4.64
N GLY A 283 -2.17 -4.94 -5.65
CA GLY A 283 -2.26 -4.42 -7.00
C GLY A 283 -2.41 -5.51 -8.04
N TYR A 284 -3.05 -5.17 -9.16
CA TYR A 284 -3.19 -6.08 -10.30
C TYR A 284 -1.83 -6.67 -10.69
N GLY A 285 -1.83 -7.93 -11.08
CA GLY A 285 -0.60 -8.67 -11.42
C GLY A 285 0.11 -9.29 -10.21
N GLY A 286 -0.29 -8.96 -8.97
CA GLY A 286 0.35 -9.50 -7.76
C GLY A 286 1.35 -8.54 -7.11
N GLN A 287 1.13 -7.23 -7.25
CA GLN A 287 1.88 -6.23 -6.50
C GLN A 287 1.40 -6.22 -5.05
N ILE A 288 2.31 -6.31 -4.09
CA ILE A 288 1.97 -6.45 -2.66
C ILE A 288 2.88 -5.56 -1.81
N ILE A 289 2.27 -4.90 -0.81
CA ILE A 289 2.92 -4.51 0.44
C ILE A 289 2.14 -5.20 1.55
N CYS A 290 2.83 -5.96 2.40
CA CYS A 290 2.24 -6.60 3.57
C CYS A 290 2.94 -6.11 4.84
N VAL A 291 2.16 -5.74 5.85
CA VAL A 291 2.64 -5.26 7.14
C VAL A 291 2.07 -6.16 8.22
N ALA A 292 2.94 -6.75 9.04
CA ALA A 292 2.58 -7.59 10.18
C ALA A 292 3.32 -7.09 11.44
N PRO A 293 2.74 -6.13 12.19
CA PRO A 293 3.41 -5.49 13.31
C PRO A 293 3.79 -6.45 14.45
N GLU A 294 2.95 -7.45 14.71
CA GLU A 294 3.16 -8.43 15.80
C GLU A 294 4.43 -9.26 15.63
N VAL A 295 4.92 -9.41 14.39
CA VAL A 295 6.17 -10.12 14.08
C VAL A 295 7.20 -9.18 13.47
N GLU A 296 7.04 -7.88 13.72
CA GLU A 296 7.94 -6.81 13.29
C GLU A 296 8.32 -6.86 11.80
N MET A 297 7.38 -7.27 10.93
CA MET A 297 7.67 -7.56 9.53
C MET A 297 6.97 -6.62 8.56
N THR A 298 7.71 -6.22 7.53
CA THR A 298 7.19 -5.65 6.29
C THR A 298 7.71 -6.47 5.11
N LEU A 299 6.79 -6.83 4.21
CA LEU A 299 7.06 -7.58 2.99
C LEU A 299 6.63 -6.75 1.78
N ALA A 300 7.45 -6.69 0.76
CA ALA A 300 7.08 -6.19 -0.56
C ALA A 300 7.32 -7.25 -1.64
N ILE A 301 6.33 -7.43 -2.52
CA ILE A 301 6.42 -8.32 -3.70
C ILE A 301 6.06 -7.51 -4.94
N THR A 302 6.88 -7.66 -5.98
CA THR A 302 6.54 -7.25 -7.34
C THR A 302 6.35 -8.46 -8.23
N SER A 303 5.40 -8.36 -9.15
CA SER A 303 5.05 -9.41 -10.10
C SER A 303 4.76 -8.82 -11.48
N ASP A 304 4.48 -9.64 -12.48
CA ASP A 304 4.16 -9.18 -13.82
C ASP A 304 2.88 -8.30 -13.81
N PRO A 305 3.00 -6.98 -14.06
CA PRO A 305 1.87 -6.07 -13.97
C PRO A 305 0.90 -6.18 -15.14
N MET A 306 1.19 -7.02 -16.14
CA MET A 306 0.35 -7.21 -17.34
C MET A 306 -0.50 -8.47 -17.26
N ARG A 307 -0.18 -9.41 -16.38
CA ARG A 307 -0.91 -10.67 -16.22
C ARG A 307 -1.95 -10.58 -15.11
N PRO A 308 -3.13 -11.22 -15.26
CA PRO A 308 -4.15 -11.18 -14.23
C PRO A 308 -3.73 -11.94 -12.96
N ALA A 309 -4.06 -11.39 -11.80
CA ALA A 309 -3.93 -12.04 -10.51
C ALA A 309 -5.29 -12.03 -9.80
N ARG A 310 -6.04 -13.12 -9.93
CA ARG A 310 -7.36 -13.29 -9.28
C ARG A 310 -7.18 -13.92 -7.91
N SER A 311 -8.12 -13.67 -6.98
CA SER A 311 -8.08 -14.25 -5.62
C SER A 311 -8.14 -15.79 -5.62
N GLY A 312 -8.85 -16.42 -6.56
CA GLY A 312 -8.85 -17.88 -6.76
C GLY A 312 -7.71 -18.41 -7.64
N GLY A 313 -6.72 -17.60 -7.97
CA GLY A 313 -5.55 -17.95 -8.79
C GLY A 313 -4.28 -17.41 -8.17
N TYR A 314 -3.41 -16.80 -8.98
CA TYR A 314 -2.08 -16.34 -8.56
C TYR A 314 -2.08 -15.45 -7.29
N PHE A 315 -3.09 -14.58 -7.12
CA PHE A 315 -3.19 -13.80 -5.87
C PHE A 315 -3.49 -14.69 -4.65
N GLY A 316 -4.27 -15.74 -4.82
CA GLY A 316 -4.49 -16.77 -3.80
C GLY A 316 -3.21 -17.54 -3.48
N ASP A 317 -2.34 -17.79 -4.47
CA ASP A 317 -1.03 -18.42 -4.25
C ASP A 317 -0.13 -17.51 -3.39
N LEU A 318 -0.10 -16.22 -3.70
CA LEU A 318 0.65 -15.23 -2.91
C LEU A 318 0.10 -15.09 -1.48
N GLN A 319 -1.22 -15.11 -1.32
CA GLN A 319 -1.85 -15.05 0.00
C GLN A 319 -1.51 -16.29 0.82
N ARG A 320 -1.59 -17.49 0.23
CA ARG A 320 -1.16 -18.73 0.89
C ARG A 320 0.31 -18.71 1.25
N LEU A 321 1.19 -18.22 0.38
CA LEU A 321 2.60 -18.04 0.67
C LEU A 321 2.82 -17.16 1.91
N ILE A 322 2.10 -16.03 2.01
CA ILE A 322 2.16 -15.13 3.17
C ILE A 322 1.64 -15.85 4.42
N GLU A 323 0.43 -16.39 4.38
CA GLU A 323 -0.27 -16.92 5.56
C GLU A 323 0.31 -18.23 6.08
N GLN A 324 0.76 -19.13 5.17
CA GLN A 324 1.15 -20.51 5.52
C GLN A 324 2.67 -20.69 5.59
N GLN A 325 3.47 -19.76 5.05
CA GLN A 325 4.92 -19.89 5.05
C GLN A 325 5.62 -18.67 5.66
N ILE A 326 5.36 -17.46 5.16
CA ILE A 326 6.08 -16.25 5.60
C ILE A 326 5.75 -15.88 7.05
N LEU A 327 4.48 -15.78 7.40
CA LEU A 327 4.06 -15.39 8.76
C LEU A 327 4.49 -16.42 9.83
N PRO A 328 4.35 -17.75 9.62
CA PRO A 328 4.88 -18.74 10.54
C PRO A 328 6.40 -18.63 10.76
N LEU A 329 7.16 -18.43 9.66
CA LEU A 329 8.60 -18.24 9.73
C LEU A 329 8.97 -16.95 10.49
N ALA A 330 8.32 -15.84 10.16
CA ALA A 330 8.54 -14.57 10.85
C ALA A 330 8.28 -14.69 12.35
N ARG A 331 7.20 -15.38 12.75
CA ARG A 331 6.86 -15.62 14.16
C ARG A 331 7.91 -16.49 14.86
N ALA A 332 8.42 -17.52 14.20
CA ALA A 332 9.46 -18.37 14.75
C ALA A 332 10.80 -17.64 14.98
N GLN A 333 11.06 -16.54 14.27
CA GLN A 333 12.27 -15.72 14.49
C GLN A 333 12.12 -14.72 15.65
N MET A 334 10.92 -14.55 16.21
CA MET A 334 10.66 -13.68 17.37
C MET A 334 10.81 -14.43 18.72
N SER A 335 10.92 -15.76 18.67
CA SER A 335 11.09 -16.65 19.84
C SER A 335 12.57 -16.84 20.15
#